data_e3b35a0346cb7a425cb2aa0bee7974d7
#
_entry.id   e3b35a0346cb7a425cb2aa0bee7974d7
#
_cell.length_a   1.000
_cell.length_b   1.000
_cell.length_c   1.000
_cell.angle_alpha   90.00
_cell.angle_beta   90.00
_cell.angle_gamma   90.00
#
_symmetry.space_group_name_H-M   'P 1'
#
loop_
_entity.id
_entity.type
_entity.pdbx_description
1 polymer ?
#
loop_
_entity_poly.entity_id
_entity_poly.type
_entity_poly.pdbx_seq_one_letter_code
_entity_poly.pdbx_strand_id
1 'polypeptide(L)'
;PEEKFWILHYSFLRALILGFFIGFIPINIYNDLKLNNLQFISVLTCYTVMGYLSSRYLTKYLNYKFVSEICLVIFLIIYTYQSFIAVTISMIFLGISSGLTRPQTINKLSSSSNLRVMLNYAETLYFIFNIAFLLMGGYLYTIGTIQYLILFIALLIFIYLIIIFYFTRREQHEN
;
A
#
# COMPACT_ATOMS: atom_id res chain seq x y z
N PRO A 1 8.14 -6.97 -19.95
CA PRO A 1 8.43 -5.74 -19.19
C PRO A 1 7.23 -5.31 -18.36
N GLU A 2 6.03 -5.23 -18.94
CA GLU A 2 4.81 -4.85 -18.23
C GLU A 2 4.45 -5.83 -17.10
N GLU A 3 4.69 -7.11 -17.29
CA GLU A 3 4.50 -8.15 -16.29
C GLU A 3 5.36 -7.93 -15.03
N LYS A 4 6.64 -7.55 -15.23
CA LYS A 4 7.56 -7.25 -14.11
C LYS A 4 7.08 -6.06 -13.29
N PHE A 5 6.51 -5.03 -13.95
CA PHE A 5 5.90 -3.90 -13.27
C PHE A 5 4.77 -4.36 -12.35
N TRP A 6 3.83 -5.16 -12.86
CA TRP A 6 2.67 -5.58 -12.08
C TRP A 6 3.02 -6.54 -10.94
N ILE A 7 4.06 -7.37 -11.11
CA ILE A 7 4.60 -8.20 -10.04
C ILE A 7 5.19 -7.33 -8.92
N LEU A 8 6.01 -6.34 -9.28
CA LEU A 8 6.61 -5.42 -8.31
C LEU A 8 5.54 -4.53 -7.64
N HIS A 9 4.60 -4.01 -8.43
CA HIS A 9 3.46 -3.23 -7.95
C HIS A 9 2.67 -3.99 -6.86
N TYR A 10 2.28 -5.22 -7.16
CA TYR A 10 1.57 -6.05 -6.22
C TYR A 10 2.37 -6.32 -4.94
N SER A 11 3.58 -6.84 -5.09
CA SER A 11 4.39 -7.30 -3.96
C SER A 11 4.82 -6.14 -3.05
N PHE A 12 5.26 -5.04 -3.62
CA PHE A 12 5.76 -3.90 -2.87
C PHE A 12 4.64 -3.10 -2.19
N LEU A 13 3.62 -2.70 -2.93
CA LEU A 13 2.50 -1.93 -2.35
C LEU A 13 1.75 -2.73 -1.29
N ARG A 14 1.47 -3.99 -1.56
CA ARG A 14 0.80 -4.84 -0.58
C ARG A 14 1.63 -5.01 0.69
N ALA A 15 2.95 -5.15 0.58
CA ALA A 15 3.84 -5.24 1.73
C ALA A 15 3.80 -3.96 2.57
N LEU A 16 3.83 -2.79 1.95
CA LEU A 16 3.72 -1.51 2.66
C LEU A 16 2.35 -1.34 3.31
N ILE A 17 1.27 -1.55 2.57
CA ILE A 17 -0.10 -1.33 3.05
C ILE A 17 -0.42 -2.26 4.22
N LEU A 18 -0.24 -3.57 4.04
CA LEU A 18 -0.55 -4.55 5.08
C LEU A 18 0.42 -4.47 6.26
N GLY A 19 1.70 -4.23 6.01
CA GLY A 19 2.69 -4.05 7.07
C GLY A 19 2.36 -2.83 7.93
N PHE A 20 2.00 -1.70 7.34
CA PHE A 20 1.60 -0.51 8.07
C PHE A 20 0.29 -0.73 8.83
N PHE A 21 -0.73 -1.27 8.16
CA PHE A 21 -2.05 -1.49 8.74
C PHE A 21 -2.02 -2.48 9.91
N ILE A 22 -1.36 -3.62 9.76
CA ILE A 22 -1.33 -4.66 10.81
C ILE A 22 -0.27 -4.34 11.86
N GLY A 23 0.90 -3.85 11.44
CA GLY A 23 2.05 -3.70 12.32
C GLY A 23 2.04 -2.41 13.15
N PHE A 24 1.64 -1.28 12.58
CA PHE A 24 1.89 0.03 13.20
C PHE A 24 0.64 0.83 13.53
N ILE A 25 -0.41 0.78 12.73
CA ILE A 25 -1.64 1.53 13.01
C ILE A 25 -2.27 1.18 14.35
N PRO A 26 -2.42 -0.11 14.75
CA PRO A 26 -2.96 -0.44 16.05
C PRO A 26 -2.12 0.12 17.21
N ILE A 27 -0.80 0.03 17.10
CA ILE A 27 0.11 0.54 18.13
C ILE A 27 -0.01 2.05 18.25
N ASN A 28 0.00 2.78 17.12
CA ASN A 28 -0.14 4.23 17.08
C ASN A 28 -1.49 4.68 17.65
N ILE A 29 -2.58 4.01 17.29
CA ILE A 29 -3.92 4.34 17.77
C ILE A 29 -4.04 4.18 19.29
N TYR A 30 -3.52 3.09 19.85
CA TYR A 30 -3.64 2.84 21.28
C TYR A 30 -2.62 3.63 22.12
N ASN A 31 -1.37 3.69 21.68
CA ASN A 31 -0.29 4.26 22.48
C ASN A 31 -0.17 5.78 22.31
N ASP A 32 -0.21 6.25 21.06
CA ASP A 32 0.05 7.66 20.75
C ASP A 32 -1.24 8.49 20.73
N LEU A 33 -2.25 8.04 20.00
CA LEU A 33 -3.52 8.76 19.86
C LEU A 33 -4.51 8.49 21.00
N LYS A 34 -4.33 7.41 21.75
CA LYS A 34 -5.17 6.99 22.88
C LYS A 34 -6.66 6.96 22.55
N LEU A 35 -7.00 6.49 21.36
CA LEU A 35 -8.39 6.40 20.92
C LEU A 35 -9.13 5.30 21.73
N ASN A 36 -10.41 5.53 21.95
CA ASN A 36 -11.25 4.52 22.60
C ASN A 36 -11.61 3.37 21.63
N ASN A 37 -12.15 2.27 22.16
CA ASN A 37 -12.48 1.09 21.38
C ASN A 37 -13.45 1.38 20.22
N LEU A 38 -14.43 2.25 20.43
CA LEU A 38 -15.41 2.60 19.40
C LEU A 38 -14.75 3.36 18.23
N GLN A 39 -13.87 4.31 18.55
CA GLN A 39 -13.09 5.05 17.57
C GLN A 39 -12.15 4.13 16.80
N PHE A 40 -11.49 3.19 17.49
CA PHE A 40 -10.63 2.19 16.85
C PHE A 40 -11.42 1.31 15.87
N ILE A 41 -12.57 0.78 16.29
CA ILE A 41 -13.44 -0.02 15.42
C ILE A 41 -13.89 0.81 14.20
N SER A 42 -14.24 2.08 14.38
CA SER A 42 -14.62 2.96 13.27
C SER A 42 -13.51 3.12 12.24
N VAL A 43 -12.27 3.32 12.70
CA VAL A 43 -11.07 3.42 11.84
C VAL A 43 -10.88 2.13 11.01
N LEU A 44 -10.94 0.96 11.65
CA LEU A 44 -10.79 -0.32 10.97
C LEU A 44 -11.95 -0.59 9.99
N THR A 45 -13.16 -0.21 10.37
CA THR A 45 -14.35 -0.38 9.53
C THR A 45 -14.21 0.45 8.24
N CYS A 46 -13.76 1.70 8.33
CA CYS A 46 -13.52 2.53 7.15
C CYS A 46 -12.53 1.87 6.17
N TYR A 47 -11.42 1.37 6.67
CA TYR A 47 -10.45 0.64 5.85
C TYR A 47 -11.06 -0.58 5.16
N THR A 48 -11.73 -1.43 5.93
CA THR A 48 -12.28 -2.69 5.44
C THR A 48 -13.39 -2.47 4.41
N VAL A 49 -14.33 -1.57 4.70
CA VAL A 49 -15.44 -1.24 3.79
C VAL A 49 -14.92 -0.64 2.50
N MET A 50 -13.99 0.31 2.57
CA MET A 50 -13.44 0.93 1.37
C MET A 50 -12.57 -0.03 0.57
N GLY A 51 -11.84 -0.94 1.21
CA GLY A 51 -11.11 -2.02 0.55
C GLY A 51 -12.04 -2.95 -0.24
N TYR A 52 -13.15 -3.36 0.38
CA TYR A 52 -14.17 -4.18 -0.27
C TYR A 52 -14.82 -3.47 -1.46
N LEU A 53 -15.30 -2.25 -1.26
CA LEU A 53 -15.95 -1.46 -2.32
C LEU A 53 -14.99 -1.20 -3.49
N SER A 54 -13.74 -0.91 -3.21
CA SER A 54 -12.73 -0.66 -4.23
C SER A 54 -12.43 -1.92 -5.03
N SER A 55 -12.26 -3.04 -4.37
CA SER A 55 -12.01 -4.33 -5.03
C SER A 55 -13.16 -4.74 -5.96
N ARG A 56 -14.40 -4.49 -5.55
CA ARG A 56 -15.59 -4.97 -6.27
C ARG A 56 -16.07 -4.00 -7.34
N TYR A 57 -16.09 -2.72 -7.04
CA TYR A 57 -16.73 -1.71 -7.89
C TYR A 57 -15.74 -0.76 -8.57
N LEU A 58 -14.78 -0.23 -7.82
CA LEU A 58 -13.88 0.79 -8.33
C LEU A 58 -12.86 0.25 -9.33
N THR A 59 -12.52 -1.03 -9.27
CA THR A 59 -11.59 -1.66 -10.22
C THR A 59 -12.02 -1.50 -11.68
N LYS A 60 -13.32 -1.43 -11.94
CA LYS A 60 -13.85 -1.21 -13.29
C LYS A 60 -13.61 0.20 -13.82
N TYR A 61 -13.64 1.20 -12.94
CA TYR A 61 -13.57 2.63 -13.27
C TYR A 61 -12.16 3.20 -13.07
N LEU A 62 -11.45 2.70 -12.07
CA LEU A 62 -10.11 3.19 -11.69
C LEU A 62 -9.00 2.21 -12.14
N ASN A 63 -9.10 1.73 -13.37
CA ASN A 63 -8.08 0.83 -13.94
C ASN A 63 -6.87 1.59 -14.50
N TYR A 64 -6.58 2.77 -13.93
CA TYR A 64 -5.41 3.57 -14.31
C TYR A 64 -4.17 3.11 -13.54
N LYS A 65 -3.04 3.11 -14.24
CA LYS A 65 -1.71 2.94 -13.64
C LYS A 65 -1.52 4.01 -12.55
N PHE A 66 -0.95 3.64 -11.41
CA PHE A 66 -0.62 4.54 -10.29
C PHE A 66 -1.78 5.04 -9.40
N VAL A 67 -3.01 4.62 -9.60
CA VAL A 67 -4.12 5.04 -8.69
C VAL A 67 -3.89 4.56 -7.26
N SER A 68 -3.41 3.32 -7.09
CA SER A 68 -3.09 2.77 -5.76
C SER A 68 -1.98 3.56 -5.07
N GLU A 69 -0.95 3.96 -5.81
CA GLU A 69 0.17 4.77 -5.31
C GLU A 69 -0.29 6.17 -4.92
N ILE A 70 -1.12 6.81 -5.74
CA ILE A 70 -1.68 8.13 -5.44
C ILE A 70 -2.51 8.07 -4.16
N CYS A 71 -3.38 7.07 -4.03
CA CYS A 71 -4.17 6.88 -2.82
C CYS A 71 -3.29 6.64 -1.58
N LEU A 72 -2.19 5.89 -1.73
CA LEU A 72 -1.25 5.65 -0.64
C LEU A 72 -0.52 6.94 -0.22
N VAL A 73 -0.12 7.78 -1.18
CA VAL A 73 0.49 9.09 -0.89
C VAL A 73 -0.50 10.01 -0.18
N ILE A 74 -1.75 10.09 -0.64
CA ILE A 74 -2.79 10.88 0.02
C ILE A 74 -3.03 10.37 1.44
N PHE A 75 -3.10 9.04 1.64
CA PHE A 75 -3.17 8.43 2.96
C PHE A 75 -2.04 8.94 3.86
N LEU A 76 -0.77 8.87 3.42
CA LEU A 76 0.38 9.30 4.22
C LEU A 76 0.28 10.77 4.63
N ILE A 77 -0.08 11.66 3.69
CA ILE A 77 -0.22 13.10 3.94
C ILE A 77 -1.29 13.35 5.02
N ILE A 78 -2.47 12.75 4.89
CA ILE A 78 -3.56 12.95 5.85
C ILE A 78 -3.22 12.32 7.20
N TYR A 79 -2.57 11.15 7.20
CA TYR A 79 -2.20 10.43 8.41
C TYR A 79 -1.22 11.21 9.30
N THR A 80 -0.42 12.13 8.73
CA THR A 80 0.52 12.98 9.51
C THR A 80 -0.17 13.88 10.53
N TYR A 81 -1.45 14.23 10.33
CA TYR A 81 -2.19 15.11 11.24
C TYR A 81 -2.56 14.45 12.56
N GLN A 82 -2.43 13.13 12.71
CA GLN A 82 -2.55 12.39 13.97
C GLN A 82 -3.77 12.76 14.83
N SER A 83 -4.92 13.03 14.19
CA SER A 83 -6.21 13.23 14.86
C SER A 83 -7.19 12.11 14.49
N PHE A 84 -8.18 11.82 15.33
CA PHE A 84 -9.18 10.78 15.04
C PHE A 84 -9.83 10.96 13.65
N ILE A 85 -10.23 12.20 13.32
CA ILE A 85 -10.87 12.50 12.03
C ILE A 85 -9.88 12.28 10.89
N ALA A 86 -8.64 12.78 10.99
CA ALA A 86 -7.63 12.63 9.96
C ALA A 86 -7.27 11.16 9.74
N VAL A 87 -7.09 10.41 10.81
CA VAL A 87 -6.81 8.97 10.73
C VAL A 87 -7.97 8.22 10.06
N THR A 88 -9.21 8.52 10.43
CA THR A 88 -10.40 7.89 9.83
C THR A 88 -10.50 8.19 8.33
N ILE A 89 -10.31 9.44 7.93
CA ILE A 89 -10.32 9.84 6.51
C ILE A 89 -9.16 9.17 5.76
N SER A 90 -7.98 9.13 6.34
CA SER A 90 -6.82 8.48 5.71
C SER A 90 -7.06 6.99 5.45
N MET A 91 -7.79 6.30 6.33
CA MET A 91 -8.15 4.88 6.14
C MET A 91 -9.00 4.63 4.90
N ILE A 92 -9.77 5.61 4.44
CA ILE A 92 -10.51 5.51 3.18
C ILE A 92 -9.51 5.32 2.02
N PHE A 93 -8.48 6.15 1.95
CA PHE A 93 -7.47 6.07 0.89
C PHE A 93 -6.59 4.83 1.00
N LEU A 94 -6.22 4.42 2.22
CA LEU A 94 -5.50 3.17 2.43
C LEU A 94 -6.34 1.96 2.00
N GLY A 95 -7.63 1.95 2.31
CA GLY A 95 -8.57 0.92 1.89
C GLY A 95 -8.71 0.85 0.37
N ILE A 96 -8.84 2.01 -0.31
CA ILE A 96 -8.89 2.08 -1.78
C ILE A 96 -7.60 1.50 -2.38
N SER A 97 -6.44 1.94 -1.91
CA SER A 97 -5.14 1.44 -2.39
C SER A 97 -5.03 -0.08 -2.21
N SER A 98 -5.36 -0.59 -1.04
CA SER A 98 -5.36 -2.03 -0.72
C SER A 98 -6.32 -2.81 -1.62
N GLY A 99 -7.55 -2.33 -1.79
CA GLY A 99 -8.58 -3.00 -2.57
C GLY A 99 -8.31 -3.04 -4.07
N LEU A 100 -7.58 -2.06 -4.61
CA LEU A 100 -7.26 -2.00 -6.04
C LEU A 100 -6.03 -2.84 -6.43
N THR A 101 -5.04 -2.95 -5.55
CA THR A 101 -3.73 -3.53 -5.89
C THR A 101 -3.83 -4.95 -6.44
N ARG A 102 -4.56 -5.85 -5.78
CA ARG A 102 -4.67 -7.25 -6.22
C ARG A 102 -5.51 -7.43 -7.48
N PRO A 103 -6.75 -6.90 -7.57
CA PRO A 103 -7.56 -7.05 -8.78
C PRO A 103 -6.91 -6.45 -10.02
N GLN A 104 -6.28 -5.29 -9.91
CA GLN A 104 -5.56 -4.67 -11.02
C GLN A 104 -4.44 -5.57 -11.53
N THR A 105 -3.63 -6.12 -10.62
CA THR A 105 -2.54 -7.02 -10.97
C THR A 105 -3.05 -8.28 -11.66
N ILE A 106 -4.09 -8.93 -11.12
CA ILE A 106 -4.69 -10.12 -11.73
C ILE A 106 -5.23 -9.80 -13.12
N ASN A 107 -5.98 -8.70 -13.28
CA ASN A 107 -6.54 -8.31 -14.56
C ASN A 107 -5.46 -8.06 -15.63
N LYS A 108 -4.34 -7.45 -15.24
CA LYS A 108 -3.24 -7.15 -16.16
C LYS A 108 -2.38 -8.37 -16.49
N LEU A 109 -2.23 -9.30 -15.56
CA LEU A 109 -1.49 -10.54 -15.79
C LEU A 109 -2.35 -11.65 -16.37
N SER A 110 -3.67 -11.48 -16.46
CA SER A 110 -4.61 -12.53 -16.93
C SER A 110 -4.37 -12.99 -18.37
N SER A 111 -3.75 -12.15 -19.21
CA SER A 111 -3.35 -12.48 -20.59
C SER A 111 -2.07 -13.32 -20.67
N SER A 112 -1.35 -13.49 -19.57
CA SER A 112 -0.12 -14.28 -19.54
C SER A 112 -0.42 -15.78 -19.45
N SER A 113 0.31 -16.58 -20.25
CA SER A 113 0.24 -18.04 -20.22
C SER A 113 0.69 -18.65 -18.88
N ASN A 114 1.44 -17.90 -18.08
CA ASN A 114 2.07 -18.36 -16.84
C ASN A 114 1.53 -17.61 -15.59
N LEU A 115 0.27 -17.17 -15.61
CA LEU A 115 -0.34 -16.38 -14.53
C LEU A 115 -0.08 -16.94 -13.13
N ARG A 116 -0.27 -18.25 -12.94
CA ARG A 116 -0.07 -18.90 -11.64
C ARG A 116 1.38 -18.79 -11.13
N VAL A 117 2.34 -18.96 -12.00
CA VAL A 117 3.77 -18.86 -11.66
C VAL A 117 4.11 -17.42 -11.29
N MET A 118 3.61 -16.45 -12.06
CA MET A 118 3.82 -15.02 -11.78
C MET A 118 3.19 -14.57 -10.46
N LEU A 119 1.98 -15.02 -10.15
CA LEU A 119 1.35 -14.72 -8.88
C LEU A 119 2.09 -15.34 -7.69
N ASN A 120 2.56 -16.60 -7.82
CA ASN A 120 3.38 -17.23 -6.78
C ASN A 120 4.69 -16.47 -6.55
N TYR A 121 5.32 -15.99 -7.61
CA TYR A 121 6.54 -15.17 -7.51
C TYR A 121 6.25 -13.82 -6.83
N ALA A 122 5.15 -13.17 -7.20
CA ALA A 122 4.73 -11.91 -6.59
C ALA A 122 4.39 -12.08 -5.09
N GLU A 123 3.75 -13.18 -4.70
CA GLU A 123 3.49 -13.50 -3.29
C GLU A 123 4.79 -13.77 -2.52
N THR A 124 5.76 -14.46 -3.11
CA THR A 124 7.07 -14.68 -2.48
C THR A 124 7.79 -13.35 -2.24
N LEU A 125 7.83 -12.47 -3.23
CA LEU A 125 8.40 -11.12 -3.08
C LEU A 125 7.65 -10.30 -2.05
N TYR A 126 6.31 -10.40 -2.01
CA TYR A 126 5.51 -9.75 -0.99
C TYR A 126 5.95 -10.12 0.43
N PHE A 127 6.15 -11.41 0.71
CA PHE A 127 6.62 -11.85 2.03
C PHE A 127 8.01 -11.30 2.37
N ILE A 128 8.94 -11.29 1.42
CA ILE A 128 10.29 -10.73 1.61
C ILE A 128 10.21 -9.24 1.95
N PHE A 129 9.48 -8.46 1.15
CA PHE A 129 9.30 -7.02 1.39
C PHE A 129 8.56 -6.74 2.70
N ASN A 130 7.56 -7.55 3.05
CA ASN A 130 6.80 -7.39 4.28
C ASN A 130 7.68 -7.61 5.52
N ILE A 131 8.49 -8.67 5.54
CA ILE A 131 9.43 -8.94 6.62
C ILE A 131 10.45 -7.80 6.74
N ALA A 132 11.07 -7.38 5.65
CA ALA A 132 12.02 -6.29 5.64
C ALA A 132 11.39 -4.98 6.14
N PHE A 133 10.19 -4.66 5.67
CA PHE A 133 9.45 -3.48 6.09
C PHE A 133 9.10 -3.51 7.58
N LEU A 134 8.62 -4.63 8.10
CA LEU A 134 8.27 -4.76 9.53
C LEU A 134 9.49 -4.63 10.43
N LEU A 135 10.62 -5.22 10.06
CA LEU A 135 11.87 -5.12 10.82
C LEU A 135 12.42 -3.69 10.83
N MET A 136 12.56 -3.07 9.66
CA MET A 136 13.07 -1.70 9.54
C MET A 136 12.11 -0.68 10.14
N GLY A 137 10.83 -0.82 9.84
CA GLY A 137 9.79 0.06 10.37
C GLY A 137 9.65 -0.06 11.88
N GLY A 138 9.72 -1.27 12.44
CA GLY A 138 9.71 -1.50 13.87
C GLY A 138 10.88 -0.84 14.57
N TYR A 139 12.08 -0.97 14.02
CA TYR A 139 13.26 -0.27 14.54
C TYR A 139 13.08 1.26 14.53
N LEU A 140 12.64 1.83 13.42
CA LEU A 140 12.39 3.27 13.30
C LEU A 140 11.31 3.76 14.27
N TYR A 141 10.25 2.97 14.46
CA TYR A 141 9.18 3.32 15.39
C TYR A 141 9.65 3.32 16.85
N THR A 142 10.60 2.42 17.23
CA THR A 142 11.14 2.37 18.59
C THR A 142 12.09 3.50 18.93
N ILE A 143 12.88 3.98 17.96
CA ILE A 143 13.81 5.11 18.17
C ILE A 143 13.17 6.49 17.94
N GLY A 144 12.05 6.55 17.27
CA GLY A 144 11.41 7.81 16.90
C GLY A 144 9.92 7.82 17.20
N THR A 145 9.21 8.61 16.43
CA THR A 145 7.77 8.71 16.44
C THR A 145 7.19 8.09 15.17
N ILE A 146 5.87 7.97 15.11
CA ILE A 146 5.17 7.56 13.89
C ILE A 146 5.56 8.40 12.66
N GLN A 147 5.99 9.65 12.86
CA GLN A 147 6.42 10.54 11.79
C GLN A 147 7.69 10.02 11.07
N TYR A 148 8.65 9.44 11.80
CA TYR A 148 9.83 8.82 11.18
C TYR A 148 9.44 7.64 10.31
N LEU A 149 8.46 6.84 10.75
CA LEU A 149 7.94 5.74 9.94
C LEU A 149 7.24 6.24 8.68
N ILE A 150 6.43 7.30 8.80
CA ILE A 150 5.76 7.92 7.64
C ILE A 150 6.79 8.45 6.62
N LEU A 151 7.83 9.13 7.08
CA LEU A 151 8.91 9.60 6.22
C LEU A 151 9.65 8.45 5.55
N PHE A 152 9.89 7.36 6.27
CA PHE A 152 10.51 6.17 5.71
C PHE A 152 9.65 5.54 4.60
N ILE A 153 8.35 5.41 4.83
CA ILE A 153 7.42 4.89 3.81
C ILE A 153 7.38 5.83 2.60
N ALA A 154 7.33 7.15 2.82
CA ALA A 154 7.35 8.13 1.73
C ALA A 154 8.63 8.01 0.89
N LEU A 155 9.78 7.81 1.53
CA LEU A 155 11.05 7.58 0.85
C LEU A 155 11.02 6.28 0.03
N LEU A 156 10.49 5.20 0.59
CA LEU A 156 10.36 3.93 -0.13
C LEU A 156 9.45 4.05 -1.36
N ILE A 157 8.33 4.75 -1.25
CA ILE A 157 7.42 5.01 -2.38
C ILE A 157 8.14 5.86 -3.43
N PHE A 158 8.90 6.86 -3.02
CA PHE A 158 9.66 7.71 -3.95
C PHE A 158 10.71 6.91 -4.73
N ILE A 159 11.49 6.06 -4.04
CA ILE A 159 12.45 5.14 -4.69
C ILE A 159 11.73 4.20 -5.66
N TYR A 160 10.62 3.61 -5.23
CA TYR A 160 9.80 2.75 -6.06
C TYR A 160 9.32 3.46 -7.34
N LEU A 161 8.82 4.69 -7.24
CA LEU A 161 8.36 5.47 -8.39
C LEU A 161 9.50 5.80 -9.35
N ILE A 162 10.70 6.10 -8.84
CA ILE A 162 11.89 6.32 -9.67
C ILE A 162 12.25 5.05 -10.45
N ILE A 163 12.28 3.90 -9.78
CA ILE A 163 12.60 2.61 -10.40
C ILE A 163 11.61 2.31 -11.53
N ILE A 164 10.32 2.49 -11.27
CA ILE A 164 9.28 2.25 -12.26
C ILE A 164 9.37 3.22 -13.44
N PHE A 165 9.58 4.50 -13.16
CA PHE A 165 9.74 5.50 -14.20
C PHE A 165 10.93 5.19 -15.11
N TYR A 166 12.06 4.77 -14.51
CA TYR A 166 13.24 4.37 -15.26
C TYR A 166 12.97 3.17 -16.19
N PHE A 167 12.30 2.14 -15.68
CA PHE A 167 11.95 0.97 -16.49
C PHE A 167 10.97 1.31 -17.62
N THR A 168 9.95 2.12 -17.34
CA THR A 168 8.95 2.51 -18.34
C THR A 168 9.57 3.35 -19.47
N ARG A 169 10.52 4.23 -19.14
CA ARG A 169 11.21 5.06 -20.13
C ARG A 169 12.13 4.26 -21.04
N ARG A 170 12.80 3.26 -20.49
CA ARG A 170 13.69 2.40 -21.26
C ARG A 170 12.93 1.59 -22.33
N GLU A 171 11.73 1.14 -22.01
CA GLU A 171 10.86 0.42 -22.95
C GLU A 171 10.41 1.26 -24.15
N GLN A 172 10.24 2.58 -23.98
CA GLN A 172 9.87 3.49 -25.06
C GLN A 172 11.03 3.74 -26.06
N HIS A 173 12.26 3.48 -25.67
CA HIS A 173 13.43 3.66 -26.53
C HIS A 173 13.85 2.38 -27.25
N GLU A 174 13.36 1.21 -26.82
CA GLU A 174 13.66 -0.10 -27.44
C GLU A 174 12.59 -0.53 -28.46
N ASN A 175 11.49 0.20 -28.61
CA ASN A 175 10.42 0.03 -29.61
C ASN A 175 10.46 1.16 -30.64
#